data_103147c49c8be9ea7d30e1a2a23924e6
#
_entry.id   103147c49c8be9ea7d30e1a2a23924e6
#
_cell.length_a   1.000
_cell.length_b   1.000
_cell.length_c   1.000
_cell.angle_alpha   90.00
_cell.angle_beta   90.00
_cell.angle_gamma   90.00
#
_symmetry.space_group_name_H-M   'P 1'
#
loop_
_entity.id
_entity.type
_entity.pdbx_description
1 polymer ?
#
loop_
_entity_poly.entity_id
_entity_poly.type
_entity_poly.pdbx_seq_one_letter_code
_entity_poly.pdbx_strand_id
1 'polypeptide(L)'
;MKTSVIDIGLQWEAPALTLALSEVFNQSKAAQVIVNTTGSSGIRKRVLLSTDAIGKSAELSNAQVGAEPGNIWSLLLPINHVAGLNVLARAIKLGSEVVSVNETADYTAIVPTQLHRALFGDAKLLEHLQKCKSVLVGGSPASKTILEAATKAGITVITTYGMTETSGGCVYNNKALPGVSVATDQSGLLMIKGPILATGYENNQELWNEKFKDGWFLTSDLGTVKDNEVQIIGRADDVVISGGENVSLTAIEIELAANFPCVKFLATAIADAEWGQKICLISDYEIDIDQVTQVLKNSLGKQFVPKEFLVVKQIPEIGIGKPDRVKASQLFLDKQR
;
A
#
# COMPACT_ATOMS: atom_id res chain seq x y z
N MET A 1 17.87 25.40 17.43
CA MET A 1 16.83 24.69 18.22
C MET A 1 16.89 23.21 17.89
N LYS A 2 16.87 22.30 18.87
CA LYS A 2 16.81 20.86 18.56
C LYS A 2 15.43 20.57 18.01
N THR A 3 15.35 20.02 16.81
CA THR A 3 14.09 19.53 16.22
C THR A 3 13.59 18.37 17.07
N SER A 4 12.34 18.41 17.49
CA SER A 4 11.72 17.28 18.20
C SER A 4 11.60 16.10 17.24
N VAL A 5 11.91 14.90 17.70
CA VAL A 5 11.83 13.67 16.89
C VAL A 5 10.84 12.70 17.54
N ILE A 6 9.87 12.22 16.77
CA ILE A 6 8.91 11.18 17.16
C ILE A 6 9.23 9.94 16.33
N ASP A 7 9.76 8.88 16.94
CA ASP A 7 10.05 7.62 16.27
C ASP A 7 8.88 6.65 16.49
N ILE A 8 8.05 6.43 15.46
CA ILE A 8 6.91 5.51 15.55
C ILE A 8 7.31 4.04 15.38
N GLY A 9 8.58 3.75 15.09
CA GLY A 9 9.13 2.40 15.14
C GLY A 9 9.31 1.87 16.57
N LEU A 10 9.24 2.74 17.58
CA LEU A 10 9.17 2.37 18.99
C LEU A 10 7.74 1.92 19.35
N GLN A 11 7.59 1.29 20.52
CA GLN A 11 6.26 0.91 21.02
C GLN A 11 5.52 2.16 21.51
N TRP A 12 4.41 2.49 20.83
CA TRP A 12 3.50 3.56 21.20
C TRP A 12 2.10 2.99 21.43
N GLU A 13 1.42 3.53 22.44
CA GLU A 13 -0.03 3.42 22.56
C GLU A 13 -0.68 4.53 21.72
N ALA A 14 -1.83 4.25 21.07
CA ALA A 14 -2.48 5.22 20.19
C ALA A 14 -2.79 6.56 20.90
N PRO A 15 -3.30 6.60 22.15
CA PRO A 15 -3.53 7.87 22.87
C PRO A 15 -2.24 8.68 23.08
N ALA A 16 -1.14 8.02 23.46
CA ALA A 16 0.14 8.69 23.71
C ALA A 16 0.74 9.27 22.42
N LEU A 17 0.67 8.54 21.31
CA LEU A 17 1.11 9.04 20.00
C LEU A 17 0.23 10.18 19.52
N THR A 18 -1.09 10.10 19.71
CA THR A 18 -2.05 11.16 19.37
C THR A 18 -1.72 12.45 20.12
N LEU A 19 -1.43 12.34 21.43
CA LEU A 19 -1.05 13.51 22.25
C LEU A 19 0.24 14.14 21.73
N ALA A 20 1.29 13.33 21.49
CA ALA A 20 2.58 13.80 20.99
C ALA A 20 2.45 14.50 19.62
N LEU A 21 1.65 13.96 18.71
CA LEU A 21 1.37 14.57 17.40
C LEU A 21 0.56 15.87 17.55
N SER A 22 -0.46 15.89 18.41
CA SER A 22 -1.29 17.08 18.66
C SER A 22 -0.46 18.23 19.22
N GLU A 23 0.45 17.97 20.15
CA GLU A 23 1.36 18.98 20.69
C GLU A 23 2.23 19.62 19.59
N VAL A 24 2.74 18.79 18.67
CA VAL A 24 3.60 19.27 17.59
C VAL A 24 2.80 20.04 16.53
N PHE A 25 1.62 19.56 16.14
CA PHE A 25 0.76 20.25 15.19
C PHE A 25 0.26 21.61 15.74
N ASN A 26 -0.06 21.69 17.03
CA ASN A 26 -0.58 22.92 17.66
C ASN A 26 0.50 23.96 17.96
N GLN A 27 1.75 23.52 18.20
CA GLN A 27 2.83 24.43 18.60
C GLN A 27 3.60 25.02 17.42
N SER A 28 3.26 24.71 16.18
CA SER A 28 4.03 25.09 14.97
C SER A 28 5.54 24.82 15.12
N LYS A 29 5.89 23.83 15.93
CA LYS A 29 7.28 23.43 16.11
C LYS A 29 7.65 22.46 15.00
N ALA A 30 8.69 22.79 14.25
CA ALA A 30 9.28 21.85 13.30
C ALA A 30 9.70 20.57 14.05
N ALA A 31 9.02 19.48 13.78
CA ALA A 31 9.37 18.18 14.29
C ALA A 31 9.46 17.18 13.13
N GLN A 32 10.22 16.14 13.35
CA GLN A 32 10.33 15.02 12.42
C GLN A 32 9.69 13.77 13.02
N VAL A 33 8.98 13.05 12.19
CA VAL A 33 8.45 11.72 12.52
C VAL A 33 9.23 10.69 11.72
N ILE A 34 9.79 9.70 12.40
CA ILE A 34 10.52 8.60 11.77
C ILE A 34 9.57 7.43 11.59
N VAL A 35 9.44 6.99 10.36
CA VAL A 35 8.62 5.84 9.98
C VAL A 35 9.49 4.75 9.37
N ASN A 36 9.44 3.55 9.96
CA ASN A 36 10.15 2.40 9.41
C ASN A 36 9.39 1.83 8.22
N THR A 37 10.08 1.57 7.11
CA THR A 37 9.53 0.84 5.98
C THR A 37 10.32 -0.44 5.75
N THR A 38 9.63 -1.50 5.36
CA THR A 38 10.26 -2.69 4.78
C THR A 38 10.18 -2.54 3.27
N GLY A 39 11.31 -2.19 2.63
CA GLY A 39 11.39 -2.22 1.16
C GLY A 39 11.23 -3.65 0.64
N SER A 40 10.81 -3.81 -0.62
CA SER A 40 10.79 -5.09 -1.35
C SER A 40 12.18 -5.77 -1.40
N SER A 41 13.25 -4.98 -1.29
CA SER A 41 14.65 -5.45 -1.17
C SER A 41 15.01 -6.04 0.21
N GLY A 42 14.07 -6.11 1.17
CA GLY A 42 14.34 -6.56 2.54
C GLY A 42 15.11 -5.58 3.42
N ILE A 43 15.65 -4.50 2.85
CA ILE A 43 16.37 -3.47 3.60
C ILE A 43 15.37 -2.51 4.25
N ARG A 44 15.40 -2.43 5.56
CA ARG A 44 14.58 -1.47 6.31
C ARG A 44 15.08 -0.06 6.08
N LYS A 45 14.20 0.83 5.64
CA LYS A 45 14.48 2.27 5.54
C LYS A 45 13.77 3.00 6.66
N ARG A 46 14.41 4.03 7.17
CA ARG A 46 13.84 4.94 8.18
C ARG A 46 13.55 6.28 7.49
N VAL A 47 12.28 6.50 7.16
CA VAL A 47 11.83 7.67 6.41
C VAL A 47 11.61 8.82 7.37
N LEU A 48 12.14 9.99 7.04
CA LEU A 48 12.00 11.23 7.80
C LEU A 48 10.82 12.03 7.22
N LEU A 49 9.75 12.14 7.96
CA LEU A 49 8.58 12.94 7.61
C LEU A 49 8.56 14.22 8.46
N SER A 50 8.38 15.37 7.84
CA SER A 50 8.07 16.57 8.60
C SER A 50 6.62 16.52 9.09
N THR A 51 6.36 17.14 10.25
CA THR A 51 4.98 17.29 10.76
C THR A 51 4.11 18.11 9.82
N ASP A 52 4.70 19.05 9.09
CA ASP A 52 3.98 19.83 8.07
C ASP A 52 3.51 18.94 6.91
N ALA A 53 4.38 18.03 6.42
CA ALA A 53 4.01 17.09 5.36
C ALA A 53 2.90 16.14 5.79
N ILE A 54 2.99 15.57 7.01
CA ILE A 54 1.94 14.72 7.58
C ILE A 54 0.65 15.50 7.77
N GLY A 55 0.72 16.70 8.35
CA GLY A 55 -0.44 17.57 8.55
C GLY A 55 -1.11 17.93 7.23
N LYS A 56 -0.30 18.25 6.20
CA LYS A 56 -0.83 18.56 4.86
C LYS A 56 -1.46 17.35 4.19
N SER A 57 -0.85 16.17 4.30
CA SER A 57 -1.43 14.92 3.81
C SER A 57 -2.80 14.64 4.47
N ALA A 58 -2.91 14.85 5.79
CA ALA A 58 -4.15 14.66 6.52
C ALA A 58 -5.24 15.66 6.08
N GLU A 59 -4.91 16.95 5.91
CA GLU A 59 -5.82 17.99 5.43
C GLU A 59 -6.36 17.67 4.03
N LEU A 60 -5.46 17.33 3.09
CA LEU A 60 -5.85 17.01 1.72
C LEU A 60 -6.72 15.75 1.67
N SER A 61 -6.41 14.76 2.48
CA SER A 61 -7.19 13.53 2.60
C SER A 61 -8.60 13.82 3.15
N ASN A 62 -8.70 14.59 4.26
CA ASN A 62 -9.97 14.97 4.84
C ASN A 62 -10.85 15.76 3.84
N ALA A 63 -10.26 16.73 3.15
CA ALA A 63 -10.95 17.49 2.12
C ALA A 63 -11.46 16.59 0.97
N GLN A 64 -10.64 15.62 0.53
CA GLN A 64 -10.99 14.71 -0.56
C GLN A 64 -12.17 13.79 -0.24
N VAL A 65 -12.31 13.38 1.03
CA VAL A 65 -13.45 12.55 1.47
C VAL A 65 -14.64 13.37 1.97
N GLY A 66 -14.54 14.70 1.97
CA GLY A 66 -15.58 15.60 2.47
C GLY A 66 -15.72 15.55 3.99
N ALA A 67 -14.62 15.28 4.72
CA ALA A 67 -14.65 15.23 6.17
C ALA A 67 -14.65 16.66 6.76
N GLU A 68 -15.53 16.87 7.74
CA GLU A 68 -15.74 18.13 8.44
C GLU A 68 -15.33 18.02 9.92
N PRO A 69 -15.05 19.13 10.61
CA PRO A 69 -14.78 19.14 12.05
C PRO A 69 -15.84 18.36 12.83
N GLY A 70 -15.39 17.47 13.73
CA GLY A 70 -16.25 16.59 14.51
C GLY A 70 -16.56 15.24 13.84
N ASN A 71 -16.21 15.03 12.56
CA ASN A 71 -16.30 13.69 11.98
C ASN A 71 -15.25 12.75 12.58
N ILE A 72 -15.60 11.48 12.68
CA ILE A 72 -14.85 10.47 13.42
C ILE A 72 -14.17 9.50 12.46
N TRP A 73 -12.89 9.25 12.68
CA TRP A 73 -12.12 8.21 12.01
C TRP A 73 -12.00 6.96 12.90
N SER A 74 -12.19 5.76 12.36
CA SER A 74 -11.81 4.54 13.07
C SER A 74 -10.40 4.08 12.72
N LEU A 75 -9.63 3.67 13.75
CA LEU A 75 -8.26 3.21 13.64
C LEU A 75 -8.24 1.68 13.54
N LEU A 76 -8.14 1.17 12.31
CA LEU A 76 -8.08 -0.25 11.99
C LEU A 76 -6.72 -0.70 11.48
N LEU A 77 -5.75 0.22 11.45
CA LEU A 77 -4.39 0.00 10.96
C LEU A 77 -3.36 0.26 12.07
N PRO A 78 -2.24 -0.47 12.09
CA PRO A 78 -1.19 -0.25 13.08
C PRO A 78 -0.57 1.14 12.99
N ILE A 79 -0.39 1.79 14.13
CA ILE A 79 0.12 3.17 14.24
C ILE A 79 1.62 3.30 13.95
N ASN A 80 2.37 2.20 13.97
CA ASN A 80 3.78 2.16 13.59
C ASN A 80 4.00 2.12 12.07
N HIS A 81 2.93 2.21 11.29
CA HIS A 81 2.95 2.38 9.84
C HIS A 81 2.34 3.73 9.45
N VAL A 82 2.80 4.29 8.32
CA VAL A 82 2.30 5.58 7.82
C VAL A 82 0.78 5.61 7.64
N ALA A 83 0.16 4.48 7.32
CA ALA A 83 -1.29 4.40 7.13
C ALA A 83 -2.07 4.61 8.44
N GLY A 84 -1.65 3.97 9.55
CA GLY A 84 -2.24 4.19 10.88
C GLY A 84 -1.90 5.58 11.45
N LEU A 85 -0.64 6.03 11.27
CA LEU A 85 -0.23 7.38 11.60
C LEU A 85 -1.14 8.45 10.95
N ASN A 86 -1.48 8.24 9.68
CA ASN A 86 -2.37 9.17 8.96
C ASN A 86 -3.81 9.15 9.47
N VAL A 87 -4.32 8.03 9.97
CA VAL A 87 -5.64 8.02 10.63
C VAL A 87 -5.63 8.92 11.85
N LEU A 88 -4.57 8.83 12.69
CA LEU A 88 -4.42 9.76 13.84
C LEU A 88 -4.32 11.21 13.39
N ALA A 89 -3.48 11.51 12.40
CA ALA A 89 -3.29 12.88 11.90
C ALA A 89 -4.60 13.48 11.34
N ARG A 90 -5.40 12.68 10.62
CA ARG A 90 -6.71 13.10 10.10
C ARG A 90 -7.69 13.43 11.21
N ALA A 91 -7.78 12.57 12.23
CA ALA A 91 -8.64 12.80 13.40
C ALA A 91 -8.23 14.07 14.15
N ILE A 92 -6.93 14.26 14.43
CA ILE A 92 -6.40 15.45 15.08
C ILE A 92 -6.76 16.72 14.30
N LYS A 93 -6.64 16.72 12.96
CA LYS A 93 -7.00 17.86 12.10
C LYS A 93 -8.49 18.17 12.09
N LEU A 94 -9.34 17.22 12.46
CA LEU A 94 -10.79 17.40 12.63
C LEU A 94 -11.19 17.76 14.07
N GLY A 95 -10.23 17.76 15.00
CA GLY A 95 -10.49 17.96 16.43
C GLY A 95 -11.24 16.80 17.07
N SER A 96 -11.11 15.59 16.52
CA SER A 96 -11.77 14.37 16.99
C SER A 96 -10.77 13.32 17.49
N GLU A 97 -11.26 12.37 18.28
CA GLU A 97 -10.53 11.18 18.68
C GLU A 97 -10.79 10.06 17.68
N VAL A 98 -9.87 9.09 17.61
CA VAL A 98 -10.09 7.87 16.85
C VAL A 98 -10.85 6.85 17.67
N VAL A 99 -11.66 6.03 16.98
CA VAL A 99 -12.45 4.96 17.58
C VAL A 99 -12.03 3.58 17.06
N SER A 100 -12.50 2.52 17.72
CA SER A 100 -12.28 1.13 17.30
C SER A 100 -13.39 0.63 16.36
N VAL A 101 -13.24 -0.60 15.86
CA VAL A 101 -14.28 -1.29 15.08
C VAL A 101 -15.60 -1.52 15.86
N ASN A 102 -15.59 -1.35 17.19
CA ASN A 102 -16.77 -1.53 18.04
C ASN A 102 -17.66 -0.28 18.11
N GLU A 103 -17.20 0.82 17.58
CA GLU A 103 -17.83 2.13 17.68
C GLU A 103 -18.18 2.66 16.29
N THR A 104 -19.11 3.59 16.22
CA THR A 104 -19.50 4.22 14.95
C THR A 104 -18.45 5.24 14.51
N ALA A 105 -18.07 5.15 13.23
CA ALA A 105 -17.18 6.11 12.60
C ALA A 105 -17.75 6.60 11.27
N ASP A 106 -17.38 7.83 10.88
CA ASP A 106 -17.71 8.37 9.58
C ASP A 106 -16.76 7.86 8.48
N TYR A 107 -15.50 7.63 8.83
CA TYR A 107 -14.44 7.25 7.90
C TYR A 107 -13.52 6.20 8.51
N THR A 108 -12.92 5.42 7.64
CA THR A 108 -11.83 4.50 8.02
C THR A 108 -10.84 4.30 6.89
N ALA A 109 -9.68 3.73 7.21
CA ALA A 109 -8.69 3.29 6.24
C ALA A 109 -8.32 1.82 6.51
N ILE A 110 -8.29 1.02 5.46
CA ILE A 110 -7.99 -0.41 5.51
C ILE A 110 -7.11 -0.83 4.33
N VAL A 111 -6.61 -2.05 4.38
CA VAL A 111 -5.93 -2.71 3.26
C VAL A 111 -6.89 -3.68 2.53
N PRO A 112 -6.62 -4.05 1.26
CA PRO A 112 -7.49 -4.96 0.50
C PRO A 112 -7.76 -6.29 1.18
N THR A 113 -6.80 -6.82 1.95
CA THR A 113 -7.00 -8.07 2.73
C THR A 113 -8.02 -7.92 3.85
N GLN A 114 -8.12 -6.74 4.47
CA GLN A 114 -9.18 -6.45 5.46
C GLN A 114 -10.54 -6.30 4.77
N LEU A 115 -10.59 -5.64 3.60
CA LEU A 115 -11.81 -5.55 2.81
C LEU A 115 -12.32 -6.94 2.41
N HIS A 116 -11.43 -7.81 1.91
CA HIS A 116 -11.75 -9.19 1.58
C HIS A 116 -12.32 -9.94 2.80
N ARG A 117 -11.65 -9.83 3.96
CA ARG A 117 -12.11 -10.48 5.20
C ARG A 117 -13.49 -9.97 5.62
N ALA A 118 -13.77 -8.68 5.51
CA ALA A 118 -15.09 -8.11 5.80
C ALA A 118 -16.18 -8.71 4.89
N LEU A 119 -15.90 -8.81 3.59
CA LEU A 119 -16.88 -9.30 2.62
C LEU A 119 -17.18 -10.80 2.73
N PHE A 120 -16.20 -11.62 3.17
CA PHE A 120 -16.29 -13.06 3.09
C PHE A 120 -16.16 -13.81 4.44
N GLY A 121 -16.01 -13.12 5.57
CA GLY A 121 -15.83 -13.84 6.83
C GLY A 121 -15.94 -13.04 8.14
N ASP A 122 -15.91 -11.70 8.10
CA ASP A 122 -15.97 -10.87 9.32
C ASP A 122 -17.20 -9.95 9.28
N ALA A 123 -18.33 -10.47 9.71
CA ALA A 123 -19.61 -9.74 9.70
C ALA A 123 -19.56 -8.43 10.52
N LYS A 124 -18.77 -8.40 11.60
CA LYS A 124 -18.62 -7.21 12.44
C LYS A 124 -17.85 -6.10 11.71
N LEU A 125 -16.77 -6.47 11.05
CA LEU A 125 -16.03 -5.53 10.21
C LEU A 125 -16.88 -5.05 9.04
N LEU A 126 -17.63 -5.96 8.38
CA LEU A 126 -18.54 -5.60 7.30
C LEU A 126 -19.56 -4.55 7.75
N GLU A 127 -20.26 -4.78 8.87
CA GLU A 127 -21.25 -3.84 9.43
C GLU A 127 -20.62 -2.47 9.75
N HIS A 128 -19.40 -2.47 10.30
CA HIS A 128 -18.66 -1.23 10.57
C HIS A 128 -18.37 -0.45 9.29
N LEU A 129 -17.86 -1.14 8.24
CA LEU A 129 -17.53 -0.51 6.97
C LEU A 129 -18.76 0.03 6.23
N GLN A 130 -19.91 -0.66 6.32
CA GLN A 130 -21.18 -0.22 5.74
C GLN A 130 -21.73 1.06 6.37
N LYS A 131 -21.41 1.32 7.64
CA LYS A 131 -21.82 2.54 8.35
C LYS A 131 -20.94 3.75 8.05
N CYS A 132 -19.74 3.53 7.52
CA CYS A 132 -18.84 4.62 7.14
C CYS A 132 -19.34 5.36 5.90
N LYS A 133 -19.25 6.68 5.89
CA LYS A 133 -19.50 7.52 4.71
C LYS A 133 -18.58 7.16 3.55
N SER A 134 -17.32 6.87 3.86
CA SER A 134 -16.37 6.26 2.92
C SER A 134 -15.24 5.50 3.62
N VAL A 135 -14.68 4.53 2.89
CA VAL A 135 -13.60 3.64 3.32
C VAL A 135 -12.42 3.82 2.37
N LEU A 136 -11.30 4.29 2.88
CA LEU A 136 -10.06 4.36 2.12
C LEU A 136 -9.42 2.97 2.04
N VAL A 137 -9.17 2.49 0.83
CA VAL A 137 -8.52 1.20 0.59
C VAL A 137 -7.20 1.41 -0.13
N GLY A 138 -6.10 1.02 0.50
CA GLY A 138 -4.76 1.24 -0.04
C GLY A 138 -3.70 0.27 0.47
N GLY A 139 -2.44 0.56 0.16
CA GLY A 139 -1.28 -0.24 0.58
C GLY A 139 -0.90 -1.38 -0.37
N SER A 140 -1.84 -1.90 -1.15
CA SER A 140 -1.62 -2.82 -2.26
C SER A 140 -2.77 -2.70 -3.28
N PRO A 141 -2.64 -3.24 -4.50
CA PRO A 141 -3.73 -3.24 -5.47
C PRO A 141 -4.94 -4.00 -4.94
N ALA A 142 -6.14 -3.45 -5.16
CA ALA A 142 -7.41 -4.13 -4.94
C ALA A 142 -7.98 -4.59 -6.28
N SER A 143 -8.38 -5.85 -6.39
CA SER A 143 -8.96 -6.36 -7.63
C SER A 143 -10.31 -5.69 -7.92
N LYS A 144 -10.63 -5.54 -9.20
CA LYS A 144 -11.92 -4.99 -9.65
C LYS A 144 -13.09 -5.76 -9.02
N THR A 145 -12.96 -7.08 -8.96
CA THR A 145 -13.99 -7.98 -8.38
C THR A 145 -14.26 -7.68 -6.91
N ILE A 146 -13.23 -7.43 -6.10
CA ILE A 146 -13.42 -7.09 -4.67
C ILE A 146 -14.05 -5.71 -4.49
N LEU A 147 -13.69 -4.75 -5.35
CA LEU A 147 -14.28 -3.40 -5.34
C LEU A 147 -15.75 -3.43 -5.75
N GLU A 148 -16.11 -4.24 -6.75
CA GLU A 148 -17.52 -4.45 -7.15
C GLU A 148 -18.31 -5.17 -6.05
N ALA A 149 -17.73 -6.16 -5.38
CA ALA A 149 -18.36 -6.84 -4.25
C ALA A 149 -18.59 -5.87 -3.07
N ALA A 150 -17.63 -4.99 -2.77
CA ALA A 150 -17.78 -3.96 -1.75
C ALA A 150 -18.93 -2.99 -2.08
N THR A 151 -19.01 -2.54 -3.34
CA THR A 151 -20.10 -1.67 -3.80
C THR A 151 -21.45 -2.36 -3.67
N LYS A 152 -21.56 -3.64 -4.06
CA LYS A 152 -22.78 -4.45 -3.89
C LYS A 152 -23.17 -4.65 -2.42
N ALA A 153 -22.18 -4.71 -1.54
CA ALA A 153 -22.38 -4.79 -0.09
C ALA A 153 -22.73 -3.44 0.56
N GLY A 154 -22.83 -2.35 -0.21
CA GLY A 154 -23.16 -1.02 0.30
C GLY A 154 -21.99 -0.27 0.93
N ILE A 155 -20.74 -0.67 0.64
CA ILE A 155 -19.53 0.03 1.13
C ILE A 155 -19.08 1.06 0.09
N THR A 156 -18.96 2.32 0.49
CA THR A 156 -18.38 3.38 -0.36
C THR A 156 -16.86 3.34 -0.28
N VAL A 157 -16.21 2.71 -1.26
CA VAL A 157 -14.76 2.57 -1.32
C VAL A 157 -14.13 3.73 -2.09
N ILE A 158 -13.03 4.26 -1.55
CA ILE A 158 -12.11 5.17 -2.23
C ILE A 158 -10.75 4.46 -2.29
N THR A 159 -10.30 4.12 -3.48
CA THR A 159 -8.96 3.52 -3.65
C THR A 159 -7.89 4.57 -3.46
N THR A 160 -6.78 4.21 -2.81
CA THR A 160 -5.68 5.14 -2.55
C THR A 160 -4.34 4.53 -2.93
N TYR A 161 -3.51 5.35 -3.60
CA TYR A 161 -2.10 5.04 -3.82
C TYR A 161 -1.23 6.07 -3.11
N GLY A 162 -0.15 5.58 -2.56
CA GLY A 162 0.89 6.35 -1.87
C GLY A 162 1.82 5.45 -1.08
N MET A 163 2.80 6.06 -0.46
CA MET A 163 3.84 5.36 0.27
C MET A 163 4.27 6.18 1.49
N THR A 164 5.23 5.68 2.25
CA THR A 164 5.73 6.43 3.41
C THR A 164 6.37 7.73 2.98
N GLU A 165 7.10 7.74 1.87
CA GLU A 165 7.79 8.91 1.32
C GLU A 165 6.83 10.01 0.83
N THR A 166 5.54 9.70 0.63
CA THR A 166 4.47 10.66 0.32
C THR A 166 3.58 10.98 1.53
N SER A 167 4.06 10.71 2.76
CA SER A 167 3.25 10.80 3.99
C SER A 167 1.90 10.08 3.88
N GLY A 168 1.85 8.95 3.16
CA GLY A 168 0.66 8.14 2.91
C GLY A 168 0.01 8.36 1.54
N GLY A 169 -1.31 8.18 1.44
CA GLY A 169 -2.04 8.27 0.18
C GLY A 169 -1.99 9.66 -0.46
N CYS A 170 -1.63 9.71 -1.74
CA CYS A 170 -1.51 10.94 -2.51
C CYS A 170 -2.29 10.94 -3.84
N VAL A 171 -2.77 9.77 -4.27
CA VAL A 171 -3.67 9.58 -5.42
C VAL A 171 -4.91 8.83 -4.94
N TYR A 172 -6.10 9.40 -5.15
CA TYR A 172 -7.38 8.85 -4.72
C TYR A 172 -8.27 8.62 -5.94
N ASN A 173 -8.81 7.40 -6.09
CA ASN A 173 -9.58 7.02 -7.27
C ASN A 173 -8.90 7.45 -8.58
N ASN A 174 -7.63 7.13 -8.71
CA ASN A 174 -6.76 7.44 -9.86
C ASN A 174 -6.46 8.94 -10.09
N LYS A 175 -6.84 9.83 -9.18
CA LYS A 175 -6.57 11.28 -9.29
C LYS A 175 -5.64 11.74 -8.18
N ALA A 176 -4.62 12.51 -8.54
CA ALA A 176 -3.72 13.13 -7.57
C ALA A 176 -4.48 14.10 -6.68
N LEU A 177 -4.15 14.14 -5.39
CA LEU A 177 -4.72 15.12 -4.45
C LEU A 177 -4.32 16.56 -4.85
N PRO A 178 -5.12 17.57 -4.51
CA PRO A 178 -4.81 18.95 -4.82
C PRO A 178 -3.42 19.38 -4.33
N GLY A 179 -2.63 20.01 -5.21
CA GLY A 179 -1.25 20.39 -4.93
C GLY A 179 -0.21 19.26 -5.00
N VAL A 180 -0.64 18.05 -5.34
CA VAL A 180 0.25 16.93 -5.69
C VAL A 180 0.32 16.80 -7.20
N SER A 181 1.52 16.71 -7.74
CA SER A 181 1.77 16.43 -9.15
C SER A 181 2.33 15.01 -9.29
N VAL A 182 1.84 14.28 -10.28
CA VAL A 182 2.34 12.96 -10.64
C VAL A 182 2.73 12.98 -12.12
N ALA A 183 3.88 12.41 -12.43
CA ALA A 183 4.39 12.28 -13.81
C ALA A 183 5.08 10.93 -13.96
N THR A 184 5.49 10.58 -15.17
CA THR A 184 6.35 9.43 -15.44
C THR A 184 7.69 9.91 -16.00
N ASP A 185 8.76 9.19 -15.65
CA ASP A 185 10.04 9.33 -16.33
C ASP A 185 10.03 8.58 -17.68
N GLN A 186 11.18 8.60 -18.39
CA GLN A 186 11.33 7.93 -19.69
C GLN A 186 11.20 6.40 -19.61
N SER A 187 11.41 5.80 -18.42
CA SER A 187 11.28 4.36 -18.18
C SER A 187 9.87 3.93 -17.71
N GLY A 188 8.95 4.90 -17.56
CA GLY A 188 7.61 4.66 -17.06
C GLY A 188 7.51 4.60 -15.52
N LEU A 189 8.56 4.97 -14.80
CA LEU A 189 8.52 5.09 -13.35
C LEU A 189 7.75 6.34 -12.94
N LEU A 190 6.87 6.20 -11.97
CA LEU A 190 6.11 7.32 -11.42
C LEU A 190 7.03 8.23 -10.60
N MET A 191 6.87 9.54 -10.83
CA MET A 191 7.49 10.61 -10.06
C MET A 191 6.39 11.43 -9.37
N ILE A 192 6.64 11.80 -8.11
CA ILE A 192 5.67 12.53 -7.29
C ILE A 192 6.31 13.82 -6.78
N LYS A 193 5.56 14.93 -6.85
CA LYS A 193 5.94 16.23 -6.31
C LYS A 193 4.79 16.81 -5.51
N GLY A 194 5.10 17.43 -4.38
CA GLY A 194 4.08 18.07 -3.56
C GLY A 194 4.51 18.34 -2.13
N PRO A 195 3.68 19.01 -1.34
CA PRO A 195 4.00 19.41 0.03
C PRO A 195 3.93 18.26 1.04
N ILE A 196 3.59 17.05 0.56
CA ILE A 196 3.42 15.84 1.34
C ILE A 196 4.67 14.95 1.37
N LEU A 197 5.74 15.35 0.65
CA LEU A 197 6.92 14.51 0.50
C LEU A 197 7.76 14.47 1.78
N ALA A 198 8.40 13.33 2.00
CA ALA A 198 9.41 13.11 3.01
C ALA A 198 10.57 14.10 2.84
N THR A 199 11.33 14.29 3.90
CA THR A 199 12.54 15.15 3.89
C THR A 199 13.83 14.37 3.71
N GLY A 200 13.79 13.05 3.84
CA GLY A 200 14.98 12.22 3.70
C GLY A 200 14.82 10.78 4.19
N TYR A 201 15.92 10.06 4.12
CA TYR A 201 16.12 8.80 4.83
C TYR A 201 17.13 9.01 5.96
N GLU A 202 16.79 8.55 7.17
CA GLU A 202 17.73 8.62 8.29
C GLU A 202 18.98 7.78 7.97
N ASN A 203 20.15 8.41 8.12
CA ASN A 203 21.46 7.79 7.88
C ASN A 203 21.68 7.25 6.45
N ASN A 204 20.90 7.70 5.46
CA ASN A 204 21.08 7.30 4.06
C ASN A 204 20.77 8.44 3.08
N GLN A 205 21.52 9.53 3.19
CA GLN A 205 21.35 10.72 2.33
C GLN A 205 21.68 10.43 0.86
N GLU A 206 22.60 9.51 0.60
CA GLU A 206 22.97 9.12 -0.77
C GLU A 206 21.76 8.53 -1.51
N LEU A 207 21.10 7.53 -0.91
CA LEU A 207 19.88 6.93 -1.48
C LEU A 207 18.76 7.96 -1.63
N TRP A 208 18.66 8.93 -0.69
CA TRP A 208 17.66 9.99 -0.84
C TRP A 208 17.97 10.87 -2.05
N ASN A 209 19.22 11.28 -2.24
CA ASN A 209 19.64 12.11 -3.37
C ASN A 209 19.46 11.40 -4.73
N GLU A 210 19.56 10.08 -4.77
CA GLU A 210 19.26 9.28 -5.96
C GLU A 210 17.77 9.35 -6.32
N LYS A 211 16.90 9.33 -5.31
CA LYS A 211 15.45 9.28 -5.47
C LYS A 211 14.78 10.65 -5.53
N PHE A 212 15.41 11.71 -5.03
CA PHE A 212 14.82 13.03 -4.95
C PHE A 212 15.64 14.05 -5.75
N LYS A 213 15.04 14.57 -6.84
CA LYS A 213 15.66 15.55 -7.73
C LYS A 213 14.65 16.61 -8.16
N ASP A 214 15.03 17.87 -8.09
CA ASP A 214 14.25 19.03 -8.57
C ASP A 214 12.83 19.10 -7.98
N GLY A 215 12.68 18.65 -6.73
CA GLY A 215 11.40 18.58 -6.04
C GLY A 215 10.54 17.37 -6.40
N TRP A 216 11.02 16.44 -7.22
CA TRP A 216 10.38 15.19 -7.57
C TRP A 216 10.99 14.02 -6.82
N PHE A 217 10.13 13.19 -6.24
CA PHE A 217 10.51 11.89 -5.69
C PHE A 217 10.24 10.82 -6.74
N LEU A 218 11.31 10.12 -7.17
CA LEU A 218 11.25 9.00 -8.09
C LEU A 218 10.89 7.72 -7.33
N THR A 219 9.73 7.17 -7.61
CA THR A 219 9.26 5.93 -7.00
C THR A 219 9.94 4.70 -7.63
N SER A 220 9.58 3.51 -7.14
CA SER A 220 9.88 2.25 -7.84
C SER A 220 8.62 1.67 -8.52
N ASP A 221 7.56 2.46 -8.62
CA ASP A 221 6.29 2.01 -9.19
C ASP A 221 6.20 2.44 -10.65
N LEU A 222 5.80 1.52 -11.52
CA LEU A 222 5.49 1.76 -12.93
C LEU A 222 4.04 2.22 -13.06
N GLY A 223 3.81 3.16 -13.97
CA GLY A 223 2.46 3.66 -14.21
C GLY A 223 2.35 4.51 -15.46
N THR A 224 1.15 5.00 -15.71
CA THR A 224 0.87 6.00 -16.74
C THR A 224 0.11 7.18 -16.14
N VAL A 225 0.34 8.36 -16.71
CA VAL A 225 -0.40 9.58 -16.36
C VAL A 225 -0.97 10.14 -17.66
N LYS A 226 -2.29 10.15 -17.76
CA LYS A 226 -3.00 10.66 -18.93
C LYS A 226 -4.25 11.40 -18.46
N ASP A 227 -4.48 12.61 -18.97
CA ASP A 227 -5.66 13.43 -18.67
C ASP A 227 -5.92 13.59 -17.15
N ASN A 228 -4.85 13.76 -16.36
CA ASN A 228 -4.86 13.80 -14.89
C ASN A 228 -5.29 12.49 -14.20
N GLU A 229 -5.39 11.39 -14.93
CA GLU A 229 -5.57 10.06 -14.37
C GLU A 229 -4.24 9.35 -14.23
N VAL A 230 -3.99 8.81 -13.04
CA VAL A 230 -2.79 8.04 -12.68
C VAL A 230 -3.16 6.58 -12.61
N GLN A 231 -2.62 5.77 -13.50
CA GLN A 231 -2.79 4.32 -13.47
C GLN A 231 -1.52 3.65 -12.99
N ILE A 232 -1.61 2.90 -11.90
CA ILE A 232 -0.50 2.11 -11.37
C ILE A 232 -0.49 0.76 -12.11
N ILE A 233 0.64 0.40 -12.70
CA ILE A 233 0.81 -0.86 -13.45
C ILE A 233 1.44 -1.93 -12.57
N GLY A 234 2.38 -1.55 -11.70
CA GLY A 234 3.10 -2.46 -10.82
C GLY A 234 4.38 -1.85 -10.29
N ARG A 235 5.31 -2.69 -9.86
CA ARG A 235 6.61 -2.26 -9.35
C ARG A 235 7.73 -2.70 -10.29
N ALA A 236 8.70 -1.84 -10.50
CA ALA A 236 9.87 -2.16 -11.32
C ALA A 236 10.75 -3.24 -10.66
N ASP A 237 10.80 -3.28 -9.33
CA ASP A 237 11.52 -4.31 -8.56
C ASP A 237 10.76 -5.65 -8.43
N ASP A 238 9.50 -5.70 -8.88
CA ASP A 238 8.70 -6.93 -9.03
C ASP A 238 8.73 -7.49 -10.46
N VAL A 239 9.48 -6.87 -11.37
CA VAL A 239 9.70 -7.40 -12.71
C VAL A 239 10.92 -8.33 -12.69
N VAL A 240 10.72 -9.54 -13.18
CA VAL A 240 11.76 -10.56 -13.30
C VAL A 240 12.04 -10.88 -14.78
N ILE A 241 13.26 -11.33 -15.10
CA ILE A 241 13.59 -11.77 -16.45
C ILE A 241 13.47 -13.30 -16.50
N SER A 242 12.43 -13.78 -17.16
CA SER A 242 12.15 -15.20 -17.32
C SER A 242 12.15 -15.59 -18.80
N GLY A 243 13.03 -16.49 -19.19
CA GLY A 243 13.18 -16.90 -20.59
C GLY A 243 13.53 -15.74 -21.53
N GLY A 244 14.24 -14.72 -21.05
CA GLY A 244 14.61 -13.53 -21.82
C GLY A 244 13.53 -12.44 -21.90
N GLU A 245 12.35 -12.64 -21.29
CA GLU A 245 11.24 -11.70 -21.30
C GLU A 245 11.05 -11.04 -19.91
N ASN A 246 10.66 -9.78 -19.91
CA ASN A 246 10.30 -9.05 -18.68
C ASN A 246 8.90 -9.47 -18.21
N VAL A 247 8.80 -10.02 -17.01
CA VAL A 247 7.55 -10.51 -16.43
C VAL A 247 7.28 -9.80 -15.12
N SER A 248 6.16 -9.09 -15.04
CA SER A 248 5.68 -8.47 -13.81
C SER A 248 4.96 -9.52 -12.95
N LEU A 249 5.51 -9.83 -11.79
CA LEU A 249 4.90 -10.73 -10.81
C LEU A 249 3.56 -10.16 -10.30
N THR A 250 3.49 -8.85 -10.10
CA THR A 250 2.25 -8.15 -9.70
C THR A 250 1.16 -8.25 -10.77
N ALA A 251 1.50 -8.21 -12.06
CA ALA A 251 0.52 -8.38 -13.13
C ALA A 251 -0.13 -9.77 -13.09
N ILE A 252 0.64 -10.82 -12.80
CA ILE A 252 0.12 -12.18 -12.59
C ILE A 252 -0.91 -12.19 -11.46
N GLU A 253 -0.57 -11.59 -10.31
CA GLU A 253 -1.44 -11.55 -9.13
C GLU A 253 -2.74 -10.78 -9.39
N ILE A 254 -2.68 -9.64 -10.06
CA ILE A 254 -3.86 -8.82 -10.42
C ILE A 254 -4.79 -9.62 -11.34
N GLU A 255 -4.24 -10.26 -12.38
CA GLU A 255 -5.02 -11.03 -13.33
C GLU A 255 -5.70 -12.23 -12.67
N LEU A 256 -4.96 -12.96 -11.83
CA LEU A 256 -5.53 -14.11 -11.10
C LEU A 256 -6.57 -13.67 -10.07
N ALA A 257 -6.35 -12.58 -9.35
CA ALA A 257 -7.34 -12.06 -8.40
C ALA A 257 -8.65 -11.63 -9.08
N ALA A 258 -8.59 -11.19 -10.35
CA ALA A 258 -9.79 -10.85 -11.13
C ALA A 258 -10.61 -12.09 -11.51
N ASN A 259 -9.94 -13.21 -11.81
CA ASN A 259 -10.59 -14.45 -12.28
C ASN A 259 -10.92 -15.43 -11.15
N PHE A 260 -10.19 -15.34 -10.01
CA PHE A 260 -10.36 -16.23 -8.85
C PHE A 260 -10.52 -15.41 -7.56
N PRO A 261 -11.65 -14.71 -7.36
CA PRO A 261 -11.81 -13.70 -6.30
C PRO A 261 -11.75 -14.26 -4.87
N CYS A 262 -11.96 -15.57 -4.69
CA CYS A 262 -11.91 -16.25 -3.39
C CYS A 262 -10.54 -16.83 -3.04
N VAL A 263 -9.55 -16.73 -3.94
CA VAL A 263 -8.22 -17.28 -3.78
C VAL A 263 -7.20 -16.14 -3.72
N LYS A 264 -6.30 -16.19 -2.76
CA LYS A 264 -5.15 -15.29 -2.73
C LYS A 264 -3.98 -15.93 -3.45
N PHE A 265 -3.30 -15.13 -4.24
CA PHE A 265 -2.12 -15.54 -4.99
C PHE A 265 -0.91 -14.70 -4.61
N LEU A 266 0.25 -15.33 -4.66
CA LEU A 266 1.54 -14.66 -4.55
C LEU A 266 2.50 -15.24 -5.59
N ALA A 267 2.87 -14.44 -6.56
CA ALA A 267 3.89 -14.79 -7.53
C ALA A 267 5.28 -14.46 -7.00
N THR A 268 6.23 -15.33 -7.25
CA THR A 268 7.66 -15.13 -6.94
C THR A 268 8.52 -15.72 -8.04
N ALA A 269 9.83 -15.55 -7.94
CA ALA A 269 10.76 -16.18 -8.86
C ALA A 269 11.95 -16.77 -8.10
N ILE A 270 12.50 -17.86 -8.63
CA ILE A 270 13.74 -18.49 -8.15
C ILE A 270 14.73 -18.60 -9.30
N ALA A 271 16.02 -18.64 -8.97
CA ALA A 271 17.06 -18.85 -9.97
C ALA A 271 16.89 -20.22 -10.65
N ASP A 272 17.03 -20.27 -11.98
CA ASP A 272 16.83 -21.45 -12.80
C ASP A 272 17.78 -21.46 -13.98
N ALA A 273 18.34 -22.62 -14.32
CA ALA A 273 19.35 -22.76 -15.37
C ALA A 273 18.79 -22.56 -16.78
N GLU A 274 17.51 -22.92 -17.02
CA GLU A 274 16.85 -22.79 -18.33
C GLU A 274 16.23 -21.40 -18.51
N TRP A 275 15.58 -20.89 -17.45
CA TRP A 275 14.78 -19.67 -17.53
C TRP A 275 15.50 -18.41 -17.03
N GLY A 276 16.71 -18.55 -16.45
CA GLY A 276 17.37 -17.50 -15.69
C GLY A 276 16.65 -17.26 -14.36
N GLN A 277 15.38 -16.81 -14.44
CA GLN A 277 14.46 -16.75 -13.31
C GLN A 277 13.17 -17.50 -13.64
N LYS A 278 12.89 -18.55 -12.88
CA LYS A 278 11.68 -19.37 -13.02
C LYS A 278 10.56 -18.80 -12.19
N ILE A 279 9.43 -18.49 -12.82
CA ILE A 279 8.24 -17.98 -12.15
C ILE A 279 7.57 -19.09 -11.36
N CYS A 280 7.25 -18.81 -10.10
CA CYS A 280 6.56 -19.70 -9.18
C CYS A 280 5.31 -19.02 -8.63
N LEU A 281 4.24 -19.77 -8.36
CA LEU A 281 2.97 -19.26 -7.85
C LEU A 281 2.57 -19.98 -6.57
N ILE A 282 2.23 -19.21 -5.54
CA ILE A 282 1.63 -19.69 -4.30
C ILE A 282 0.15 -19.32 -4.28
N SER A 283 -0.69 -20.23 -3.79
CA SER A 283 -2.11 -19.96 -3.49
C SER A 283 -2.47 -20.39 -2.07
N ASP A 284 -3.48 -19.78 -1.46
CA ASP A 284 -4.00 -20.17 -0.13
C ASP A 284 -5.11 -21.23 -0.22
N TYR A 285 -5.48 -21.62 -1.43
CA TYR A 285 -6.46 -22.65 -1.73
C TYR A 285 -6.04 -23.52 -2.91
N GLU A 286 -6.54 -24.75 -2.97
CA GLU A 286 -6.31 -25.61 -4.14
C GLU A 286 -6.91 -24.99 -5.40
N ILE A 287 -6.16 -25.03 -6.50
CA ILE A 287 -6.52 -24.41 -7.77
C ILE A 287 -6.39 -25.41 -8.90
N ASP A 288 -7.20 -25.24 -9.92
CA ASP A 288 -6.99 -25.91 -11.21
C ASP A 288 -5.86 -25.19 -11.95
N ILE A 289 -4.70 -25.87 -12.01
CA ILE A 289 -3.48 -25.35 -12.64
C ILE A 289 -3.69 -25.09 -14.15
N ASP A 290 -4.48 -25.92 -14.82
CA ASP A 290 -4.77 -25.76 -16.24
C ASP A 290 -5.61 -24.51 -16.48
N GLN A 291 -6.59 -24.25 -15.61
CA GLN A 291 -7.41 -23.04 -15.67
C GLN A 291 -6.57 -21.78 -15.40
N VAL A 292 -5.72 -21.77 -14.38
CA VAL A 292 -4.78 -20.68 -14.10
C VAL A 292 -3.86 -20.41 -15.28
N THR A 293 -3.29 -21.49 -15.84
CA THR A 293 -2.42 -21.41 -17.01
C THR A 293 -3.13 -20.80 -18.22
N GLN A 294 -4.37 -21.22 -18.49
CA GLN A 294 -5.17 -20.71 -19.60
C GLN A 294 -5.51 -19.22 -19.44
N VAL A 295 -5.91 -18.81 -18.22
CA VAL A 295 -6.18 -17.40 -17.91
C VAL A 295 -4.96 -16.55 -18.18
N LEU A 296 -3.81 -16.89 -17.60
CA LEU A 296 -2.59 -16.09 -17.76
C LEU A 296 -2.09 -16.07 -19.20
N LYS A 297 -2.15 -17.21 -19.89
CA LYS A 297 -1.72 -17.31 -21.29
C LYS A 297 -2.56 -16.44 -22.21
N ASN A 298 -3.87 -16.37 -21.98
CA ASN A 298 -4.80 -15.62 -22.82
C ASN A 298 -4.73 -14.12 -22.57
N SER A 299 -4.58 -13.70 -21.29
CA SER A 299 -4.61 -12.29 -20.92
C SER A 299 -3.24 -11.61 -21.00
N LEU A 300 -2.18 -12.30 -20.55
CA LEU A 300 -0.85 -11.71 -20.41
C LEU A 300 0.19 -12.29 -21.34
N GLY A 301 -0.01 -13.53 -21.80
CA GLY A 301 0.93 -14.23 -22.66
C GLY A 301 1.62 -15.43 -21.98
N LYS A 302 2.23 -16.30 -22.78
CA LYS A 302 2.85 -17.55 -22.32
C LYS A 302 4.01 -17.37 -21.33
N GLN A 303 4.70 -16.24 -21.41
CA GLN A 303 5.83 -15.91 -20.53
C GLN A 303 5.39 -15.67 -19.09
N PHE A 304 4.14 -15.28 -18.85
CA PHE A 304 3.58 -15.06 -17.49
C PHE A 304 3.11 -16.34 -16.80
N VAL A 305 3.13 -17.48 -17.48
CA VAL A 305 2.69 -18.76 -16.90
C VAL A 305 3.72 -19.29 -15.91
N PRO A 306 3.35 -19.49 -14.64
CA PRO A 306 4.24 -20.08 -13.63
C PRO A 306 4.66 -21.50 -14.00
N LYS A 307 5.86 -21.87 -13.60
CA LYS A 307 6.44 -23.21 -13.85
C LYS A 307 6.31 -24.12 -12.64
N GLU A 308 6.15 -23.54 -11.46
CA GLU A 308 5.92 -24.27 -10.22
C GLU A 308 4.77 -23.67 -9.44
N PHE A 309 4.03 -24.53 -8.72
CA PHE A 309 2.85 -24.19 -7.94
C PHE A 309 2.96 -24.75 -6.53
N LEU A 310 2.52 -24.00 -5.56
CA LEU A 310 2.49 -24.40 -4.15
C LEU A 310 1.21 -23.89 -3.48
N VAL A 311 0.52 -24.80 -2.77
CA VAL A 311 -0.62 -24.43 -1.92
C VAL A 311 -0.14 -24.30 -0.48
N VAL A 312 -0.51 -23.20 0.18
CA VAL A 312 -0.13 -22.93 1.57
C VAL A 312 -1.37 -22.54 2.37
N LYS A 313 -1.34 -22.80 3.67
CA LYS A 313 -2.46 -22.37 4.55
C LYS A 313 -2.55 -20.85 4.69
N GLN A 314 -1.42 -20.16 4.53
CA GLN A 314 -1.34 -18.70 4.66
C GLN A 314 -0.27 -18.16 3.72
N ILE A 315 -0.64 -17.20 2.89
CA ILE A 315 0.28 -16.49 2.02
C ILE A 315 1.32 -15.72 2.86
N PRO A 316 2.63 -15.82 2.53
CA PRO A 316 3.66 -15.04 3.20
C PRO A 316 3.43 -13.53 3.01
N GLU A 317 3.34 -12.79 4.12
CA GLU A 317 3.13 -11.34 4.14
C GLU A 317 4.13 -10.65 5.05
N ILE A 318 4.52 -9.42 4.69
CA ILE A 318 5.32 -8.49 5.50
C ILE A 318 4.43 -7.35 5.96
N GLY A 319 4.41 -7.07 7.27
CA GLY A 319 3.66 -5.95 7.82
C GLY A 319 2.15 -6.08 7.60
N ILE A 320 1.55 -5.09 6.93
CA ILE A 320 0.10 -5.05 6.73
C ILE A 320 -0.24 -5.53 5.32
N GLY A 321 -0.34 -6.85 5.13
CA GLY A 321 -0.83 -7.46 3.90
C GLY A 321 0.02 -7.20 2.65
N LYS A 322 1.32 -6.86 2.80
CA LYS A 322 2.24 -6.77 1.68
C LYS A 322 2.87 -8.13 1.39
N PRO A 323 3.00 -8.53 0.12
CA PRO A 323 3.63 -9.79 -0.26
C PRO A 323 5.06 -9.92 0.27
N ASP A 324 5.39 -11.05 0.90
CA ASP A 324 6.77 -11.44 1.25
C ASP A 324 7.33 -12.38 0.19
N ARG A 325 7.84 -11.81 -0.90
CA ARG A 325 8.37 -12.58 -2.03
C ARG A 325 9.65 -13.32 -1.67
N VAL A 326 10.43 -12.82 -0.71
CA VAL A 326 11.65 -13.48 -0.24
C VAL A 326 11.30 -14.77 0.48
N LYS A 327 10.36 -14.71 1.43
CA LYS A 327 9.87 -15.91 2.11
C LYS A 327 9.15 -16.86 1.15
N ALA A 328 8.41 -16.32 0.18
CA ALA A 328 7.74 -17.10 -0.85
C ALA A 328 8.74 -17.90 -1.72
N SER A 329 9.83 -17.26 -2.18
CA SER A 329 10.86 -17.96 -2.97
C SER A 329 11.56 -19.04 -2.14
N GLN A 330 11.80 -18.80 -0.85
CA GLN A 330 12.42 -19.77 0.05
C GLN A 330 11.60 -21.06 0.16
N LEU A 331 10.26 -20.99 0.17
CA LEU A 331 9.38 -22.16 0.24
C LEU A 331 9.59 -23.10 -0.97
N PHE A 332 9.86 -22.56 -2.16
CA PHE A 332 10.17 -23.39 -3.33
C PHE A 332 11.57 -23.97 -3.28
N LEU A 333 12.56 -23.21 -2.79
CA LEU A 333 13.93 -23.71 -2.63
C LEU A 333 14.02 -24.84 -1.60
N ASP A 334 13.24 -24.75 -0.52
CA ASP A 334 13.21 -25.79 0.53
C ASP A 334 12.52 -27.07 0.03
N LYS A 335 11.58 -26.99 -0.93
CA LYS A 335 10.94 -28.14 -1.56
C LYS A 335 11.86 -28.90 -2.53
N GLN A 336 12.91 -28.25 -3.02
CA GLN A 336 13.89 -28.84 -3.95
C GLN A 336 15.04 -29.55 -3.23
N ARG A 337 15.15 -29.39 -1.91
CA ARG A 337 16.11 -30.10 -1.04
C ARG A 337 15.53 -31.41 -0.49
#